data_ed348d470b5178ec2e553c32701465f7
#
_entry.id   ed348d470b5178ec2e553c32701465f7
#
_cell.length_a   1.000
_cell.length_b   1.000
_cell.length_c   1.000
_cell.angle_alpha   90.00
_cell.angle_beta   90.00
_cell.angle_gamma   90.00
#
_symmetry.space_group_name_H-M   'P 1'
#
loop_
_entity.id
_entity.type
_entity.pdbx_description
1 polymer ?
#
loop_
_entity_poly.entity_id
_entity_poly.type
_entity_poly.pdbx_seq_one_letter_code
_entity_poly.pdbx_strand_id
1 'polypeptide(L)'
;MGELFNPPSSSVRSARILYTPSVFARTSLLHLQEAGSLQAVQPHTSTRTDLVSFLCFIVLSGDGELKYEGVRYSLTAGDCVFIDCRKAYSHSTSDNLWSLQWCHFYAPSLPAVYEKYKERGGRPVFHPDDAVPFTNLLTDLYRLASSSDYIRDMRINEKLSALLTLLMEQSWHPESVTVSRKRMELSSVKVYLDEHYTEKIVLDDLAEKFFINKFYLSKIFRETYGTTINN
;
A
#
# COMPACT_ATOMS: atom_id res chain seq x y z
N MET A 1 15.91 0.71 -27.55
CA MET A 1 14.86 1.62 -28.04
C MET A 1 13.55 0.84 -28.02
N GLY A 2 12.77 0.98 -26.94
CA GLY A 2 11.43 0.38 -26.84
C GLY A 2 10.47 1.26 -27.63
N GLU A 3 9.98 0.77 -28.75
CA GLU A 3 9.03 1.50 -29.57
C GLU A 3 7.70 1.68 -28.81
N LEU A 4 7.20 2.90 -28.82
CA LEU A 4 5.86 3.28 -28.38
C LEU A 4 4.82 2.63 -29.32
N PHE A 5 4.40 1.41 -29.02
CA PHE A 5 3.25 0.81 -29.65
C PHE A 5 1.96 1.32 -29.00
N ASN A 6 1.49 2.46 -29.43
CA ASN A 6 0.12 2.89 -29.17
C ASN A 6 -0.68 2.81 -30.46
N PRO A 7 -1.77 2.01 -30.52
CA PRO A 7 -2.70 2.11 -31.63
C PRO A 7 -3.27 3.55 -31.70
N PRO A 8 -3.66 4.04 -32.89
CA PRO A 8 -4.08 5.43 -33.07
C PRO A 8 -5.34 5.87 -32.29
N SER A 9 -5.96 4.98 -31.54
CA SER A 9 -7.12 5.23 -30.66
C SER A 9 -6.84 5.06 -29.16
N SER A 10 -5.58 5.01 -28.74
CA SER A 10 -5.22 4.83 -27.33
C SER A 10 -5.49 6.10 -26.53
N SER A 11 -6.25 5.99 -25.44
CA SER A 11 -6.49 7.08 -24.49
C SER A 11 -5.25 7.45 -23.66
N VAL A 12 -4.17 6.69 -23.79
CA VAL A 12 -2.92 6.89 -23.07
C VAL A 12 -1.70 6.67 -23.96
N ARG A 13 -0.63 7.41 -23.67
CA ARG A 13 0.74 7.12 -24.15
C ARG A 13 1.48 6.48 -23.00
N SER A 14 2.10 5.31 -23.19
CA SER A 14 2.83 4.62 -22.13
C SER A 14 4.13 4.03 -22.62
N ALA A 15 5.16 4.14 -21.78
CA ALA A 15 6.38 3.36 -21.87
C ALA A 15 6.30 2.29 -20.78
N ARG A 16 6.16 1.03 -21.19
CA ARG A 16 5.90 -0.09 -20.27
C ARG A 16 6.86 -1.22 -20.53
N ILE A 17 7.37 -1.84 -19.47
CA ILE A 17 8.15 -3.06 -19.54
C ILE A 17 7.56 -4.13 -18.64
N LEU A 18 7.28 -5.30 -19.22
CA LEU A 18 6.99 -6.51 -18.47
C LEU A 18 8.30 -7.21 -18.17
N TYR A 19 8.57 -7.46 -16.89
CA TYR A 19 9.80 -8.09 -16.45
C TYR A 19 9.56 -9.53 -16.04
N THR A 20 10.40 -10.44 -16.52
CA THR A 20 10.36 -11.84 -16.11
C THR A 20 11.56 -12.10 -15.19
N PRO A 21 11.34 -12.13 -13.86
CA PRO A 21 12.40 -12.43 -12.90
C PRO A 21 12.83 -13.88 -13.00
N SER A 22 14.09 -14.16 -12.65
CA SER A 22 14.58 -15.54 -12.53
C SER A 22 13.81 -16.34 -11.47
N VAL A 23 13.90 -17.68 -11.51
CA VAL A 23 13.30 -18.54 -10.48
C VAL A 23 13.82 -18.18 -9.09
N PHE A 24 15.14 -17.94 -8.97
CA PHE A 24 15.75 -17.50 -7.74
C PHE A 24 15.16 -16.17 -7.22
N ALA A 25 15.01 -15.17 -8.09
CA ALA A 25 14.44 -13.89 -7.69
C ALA A 25 12.98 -14.02 -7.22
N ARG A 26 12.17 -14.83 -7.90
CA ARG A 26 10.77 -15.05 -7.51
C ARG A 26 10.60 -15.70 -6.14
N THR A 27 11.52 -16.55 -5.74
CA THR A 27 11.42 -17.30 -4.48
C THR A 27 12.12 -16.62 -3.31
N SER A 28 13.12 -15.78 -3.58
CA SER A 28 14.06 -15.33 -2.55
C SER A 28 14.23 -13.81 -2.45
N LEU A 29 13.80 -13.05 -3.46
CA LEU A 29 14.04 -11.61 -3.54
C LEU A 29 12.73 -10.82 -3.68
N LEU A 30 12.81 -9.53 -3.39
CA LEU A 30 11.88 -8.57 -3.97
C LEU A 30 12.13 -8.56 -5.47
N HIS A 31 11.10 -8.79 -6.26
CA HIS A 31 11.22 -8.85 -7.71
C HIS A 31 10.18 -7.99 -8.41
N LEU A 32 10.63 -7.36 -9.47
CA LEU A 32 9.78 -6.56 -10.34
C LEU A 32 8.94 -7.49 -11.22
N GLN A 33 7.73 -7.08 -11.54
CA GLN A 33 6.87 -7.71 -12.53
C GLN A 33 6.61 -6.77 -13.70
N GLU A 34 6.48 -5.49 -13.42
CA GLU A 34 6.19 -4.46 -14.41
C GLU A 34 6.69 -3.10 -13.90
N ALA A 35 7.19 -2.27 -14.80
CA ALA A 35 7.45 -0.86 -14.55
C ALA A 35 7.11 -0.02 -15.79
N GLY A 36 6.78 1.25 -15.58
CA GLY A 36 6.49 2.13 -16.69
C GLY A 36 6.15 3.55 -16.29
N SER A 37 5.86 4.32 -17.33
CA SER A 37 5.27 5.66 -17.24
C SER A 37 4.06 5.75 -18.18
N LEU A 38 3.12 6.59 -17.83
CA LEU A 38 1.90 6.82 -18.58
C LEU A 38 1.61 8.32 -18.63
N GLN A 39 1.17 8.77 -19.78
CA GLN A 39 0.55 10.08 -19.97
C GLN A 39 -0.84 9.87 -20.57
N ALA A 40 -1.88 10.28 -19.87
CA ALA A 40 -3.22 10.29 -20.40
C ALA A 40 -3.33 11.37 -21.51
N VAL A 41 -4.02 11.04 -22.60
CA VAL A 41 -4.34 11.97 -23.70
C VAL A 41 -5.85 12.16 -23.83
N GLN A 42 -6.62 11.35 -23.13
CA GLN A 42 -8.08 11.44 -22.94
C GLN A 42 -8.42 10.88 -21.55
N PRO A 43 -9.58 11.21 -20.98
CA PRO A 43 -10.06 10.57 -19.75
C PRO A 43 -10.00 9.05 -19.88
N HIS A 44 -9.38 8.41 -18.90
CA HIS A 44 -9.08 6.97 -18.93
C HIS A 44 -9.28 6.35 -17.56
N THR A 45 -9.86 5.15 -17.54
CA THR A 45 -10.01 4.33 -16.34
C THR A 45 -9.33 2.99 -16.55
N SER A 46 -8.51 2.58 -15.59
CA SER A 46 -7.92 1.26 -15.51
C SER A 46 -8.49 0.52 -14.30
N THR A 47 -9.02 -0.68 -14.53
CA THR A 47 -9.56 -1.54 -13.47
C THR A 47 -8.77 -2.84 -13.43
N ARG A 48 -8.41 -3.29 -12.25
CA ARG A 48 -7.69 -4.55 -12.01
C ARG A 48 -8.24 -5.26 -10.78
N THR A 49 -8.11 -6.57 -10.77
CA THR A 49 -8.47 -7.43 -9.64
C THR A 49 -7.58 -8.67 -9.63
N ASP A 50 -7.38 -9.24 -8.44
CA ASP A 50 -6.70 -10.53 -8.21
C ASP A 50 -5.28 -10.63 -8.81
N LEU A 51 -4.55 -9.53 -8.84
CA LEU A 51 -3.14 -9.55 -9.22
C LEU A 51 -2.27 -9.89 -8.03
N VAL A 52 -1.45 -10.94 -8.15
CA VAL A 52 -0.44 -11.29 -7.13
C VAL A 52 0.73 -10.32 -7.25
N SER A 53 0.49 -9.07 -6.86
CA SER A 53 1.48 -7.98 -6.88
C SER A 53 1.12 -6.88 -5.89
N PHE A 54 2.07 -6.01 -5.63
CA PHE A 54 1.85 -4.71 -5.00
C PHE A 54 2.16 -3.63 -6.03
N LEU A 55 1.37 -2.57 -6.01
CA LEU A 55 1.51 -1.43 -6.91
C LEU A 55 2.02 -0.24 -6.12
N CYS A 56 3.11 0.35 -6.60
CA CYS A 56 3.51 1.70 -6.22
C CYS A 56 3.48 2.60 -7.46
N PHE A 57 2.79 3.73 -7.38
CA PHE A 57 2.86 4.75 -8.41
C PHE A 57 2.88 6.16 -7.82
N ILE A 58 3.36 7.10 -8.61
CA ILE A 58 3.36 8.53 -8.29
C ILE A 58 2.72 9.32 -9.43
N VAL A 59 1.89 10.30 -9.08
CA VAL A 59 1.31 11.26 -10.03
C VAL A 59 2.34 12.36 -10.29
N LEU A 60 2.77 12.51 -11.55
CA LEU A 60 3.77 13.50 -11.95
C LEU A 60 3.13 14.84 -12.32
N SER A 61 1.94 14.80 -12.91
CA SER A 61 1.16 15.98 -13.31
C SER A 61 -0.32 15.61 -13.46
N GLY A 62 -1.20 16.61 -13.46
CA GLY A 62 -2.65 16.41 -13.56
C GLY A 62 -3.24 15.86 -12.27
N ASP A 63 -4.45 15.33 -12.38
CA ASP A 63 -5.20 14.77 -11.25
C ASP A 63 -6.11 13.60 -11.67
N GLY A 64 -6.63 12.90 -10.67
CA GLY A 64 -7.52 11.78 -10.90
C GLY A 64 -8.03 11.16 -9.59
N GLU A 65 -8.45 9.91 -9.68
CA GLU A 65 -9.05 9.18 -8.56
C GLU A 65 -8.49 7.74 -8.49
N LEU A 66 -8.25 7.27 -7.28
CA LEU A 66 -8.09 5.85 -6.96
C LEU A 66 -9.33 5.37 -6.20
N LYS A 67 -9.93 4.27 -6.65
CA LYS A 67 -10.91 3.51 -5.88
C LYS A 67 -10.26 2.22 -5.40
N TYR A 68 -10.18 2.03 -4.09
CA TYR A 68 -9.53 0.89 -3.44
C TYR A 68 -10.26 0.48 -2.17
N GLU A 69 -10.59 -0.80 -2.02
CA GLU A 69 -11.36 -1.37 -0.89
C GLU A 69 -12.65 -0.57 -0.57
N GLY A 70 -13.35 -0.13 -1.62
CA GLY A 70 -14.61 0.63 -1.50
C GLY A 70 -14.45 2.12 -1.18
N VAL A 71 -13.24 2.58 -0.91
CA VAL A 71 -12.93 3.99 -0.63
C VAL A 71 -12.44 4.69 -1.91
N ARG A 72 -12.83 5.95 -2.08
CA ARG A 72 -12.36 6.83 -3.16
C ARG A 72 -11.33 7.80 -2.60
N TYR A 73 -10.22 7.92 -3.30
CA TYR A 73 -9.12 8.82 -2.98
C TYR A 73 -8.89 9.75 -4.16
N SER A 74 -9.02 11.06 -3.95
CA SER A 74 -8.58 12.04 -4.95
C SER A 74 -7.06 12.10 -4.97
N LEU A 75 -6.48 12.18 -6.16
CA LEU A 75 -5.06 12.20 -6.42
C LEU A 75 -4.68 13.45 -7.20
N THR A 76 -3.60 14.09 -6.80
CA THR A 76 -3.01 15.24 -7.47
C THR A 76 -1.51 15.02 -7.71
N ALA A 77 -0.89 15.91 -8.48
CA ALA A 77 0.55 15.85 -8.71
C ALA A 77 1.33 15.82 -7.39
N GLY A 78 2.28 14.90 -7.26
CA GLY A 78 3.06 14.61 -6.06
C GLY A 78 2.49 13.48 -5.19
N ASP A 79 1.22 13.11 -5.34
CA ASP A 79 0.65 12.01 -4.57
C ASP A 79 1.21 10.67 -4.98
N CYS A 80 1.51 9.86 -3.98
CA CYS A 80 1.97 8.48 -4.11
C CYS A 80 0.88 7.50 -3.69
N VAL A 81 0.86 6.37 -4.34
CA VAL A 81 -0.02 5.24 -4.04
C VAL A 81 0.81 4.01 -3.71
N PHE A 82 0.43 3.28 -2.65
CA PHE A 82 0.96 1.96 -2.36
C PHE A 82 -0.17 1.03 -1.91
N ILE A 83 -0.49 0.03 -2.74
CA ILE A 83 -1.63 -0.88 -2.55
C ILE A 83 -1.30 -2.34 -2.83
N ASP A 84 -2.07 -3.22 -2.19
CA ASP A 84 -2.11 -4.66 -2.46
C ASP A 84 -3.10 -4.95 -3.60
N CYS A 85 -2.58 -5.35 -4.76
CA CYS A 85 -3.36 -5.61 -5.97
C CYS A 85 -4.14 -6.93 -5.96
N ARG A 86 -4.01 -7.74 -4.92
CA ARG A 86 -4.92 -8.88 -4.69
C ARG A 86 -6.33 -8.42 -4.36
N LYS A 87 -6.47 -7.16 -3.93
CA LYS A 87 -7.74 -6.45 -3.77
C LYS A 87 -8.12 -5.75 -5.07
N ALA A 88 -9.43 -5.67 -5.33
CA ALA A 88 -9.93 -4.94 -6.49
C ALA A 88 -9.63 -3.43 -6.35
N TYR A 89 -9.12 -2.84 -7.41
CA TYR A 89 -8.88 -1.41 -7.50
C TYR A 89 -9.14 -0.88 -8.91
N SER A 90 -9.43 0.40 -8.99
CA SER A 90 -9.44 1.15 -10.23
C SER A 90 -8.86 2.53 -10.03
N HIS A 91 -8.20 3.03 -11.04
CA HIS A 91 -7.76 4.42 -11.08
C HIS A 91 -8.16 5.07 -12.39
N SER A 92 -8.53 6.35 -12.31
CA SER A 92 -9.01 7.11 -13.46
C SER A 92 -8.43 8.51 -13.43
N THR A 93 -8.08 9.02 -14.61
CA THR A 93 -7.72 10.42 -14.75
C THR A 93 -8.99 11.28 -14.85
N SER A 94 -8.91 12.52 -14.35
CA SER A 94 -9.91 13.55 -14.58
C SER A 94 -9.75 14.19 -15.97
N ASP A 95 -10.49 15.24 -16.24
CA ASP A 95 -10.31 16.07 -17.43
C ASP A 95 -8.96 16.82 -17.45
N ASN A 96 -8.37 17.04 -16.27
CA ASN A 96 -6.98 17.50 -16.10
C ASN A 96 -6.01 16.30 -16.19
N LEU A 97 -5.84 15.80 -17.38
CA LEU A 97 -5.16 14.57 -17.74
C LEU A 97 -3.80 14.39 -17.03
N TRP A 98 -3.68 13.30 -16.29
CA TRP A 98 -2.49 13.03 -15.50
C TRP A 98 -1.35 12.35 -16.29
N SER A 99 -0.17 12.49 -15.76
CA SER A 99 0.94 11.57 -16.03
C SER A 99 1.42 10.91 -14.74
N LEU A 100 1.85 9.68 -14.82
CA LEU A 100 2.32 8.91 -13.68
C LEU A 100 3.44 7.95 -14.05
N GLN A 101 4.21 7.55 -13.03
CA GLN A 101 5.16 6.44 -13.09
C GLN A 101 4.74 5.36 -12.10
N TRP A 102 4.97 4.08 -12.45
CA TRP A 102 4.59 2.97 -11.59
C TRP A 102 5.55 1.80 -11.64
N CYS A 103 5.47 0.95 -10.62
CA CYS A 103 5.96 -0.42 -10.65
C CYS A 103 4.98 -1.38 -9.98
N HIS A 104 4.87 -2.58 -10.55
CA HIS A 104 4.30 -3.75 -9.91
C HIS A 104 5.43 -4.67 -9.46
N PHE A 105 5.41 -5.09 -8.21
CA PHE A 105 6.45 -5.93 -7.62
C PHE A 105 5.88 -6.89 -6.60
N TYR A 106 6.63 -7.91 -6.27
CA TYR A 106 6.23 -8.91 -5.30
C TYR A 106 7.44 -9.54 -4.59
N ALA A 107 7.19 -10.14 -3.44
CA ALA A 107 8.03 -11.10 -2.74
C ALA A 107 7.14 -11.96 -1.83
N PRO A 108 7.50 -13.19 -1.47
CA PRO A 108 6.73 -13.99 -0.52
C PRO A 108 6.52 -13.32 0.84
N SER A 109 7.48 -12.50 1.29
CA SER A 109 7.41 -11.73 2.55
C SER A 109 6.62 -10.42 2.45
N LEU A 110 6.35 -9.92 1.24
CA LEU A 110 5.78 -8.59 1.04
C LEU A 110 4.37 -8.42 1.65
N PRO A 111 3.49 -9.44 1.68
CA PRO A 111 2.22 -9.33 2.39
C PRO A 111 2.38 -8.96 3.87
N ALA A 112 3.32 -9.59 4.57
CA ALA A 112 3.59 -9.28 5.98
C ALA A 112 4.19 -7.87 6.16
N VAL A 113 5.04 -7.44 5.24
CA VAL A 113 5.59 -6.08 5.23
C VAL A 113 4.47 -5.04 5.02
N TYR A 114 3.53 -5.32 4.11
CA TYR A 114 2.39 -4.43 3.85
C TYR A 114 1.43 -4.34 5.05
N GLU A 115 1.16 -5.46 5.74
CA GLU A 115 0.39 -5.41 7.00
C GLU A 115 1.12 -4.53 8.03
N LYS A 116 2.44 -4.67 8.15
CA LYS A 116 3.24 -3.82 9.04
C LYS A 116 3.21 -2.34 8.65
N TYR A 117 3.22 -2.04 7.35
CA TYR A 117 3.00 -0.69 6.83
C TYR A 117 1.67 -0.11 7.32
N LYS A 118 0.56 -0.85 7.17
CA LYS A 118 -0.78 -0.43 7.64
C LYS A 118 -0.85 -0.25 9.16
N GLU A 119 -0.30 -1.20 9.92
CA GLU A 119 -0.25 -1.12 11.38
C GLU A 119 0.44 0.14 11.89
N ARG A 120 1.43 0.65 11.16
CA ARG A 120 2.18 1.87 11.49
C ARG A 120 1.47 3.16 11.08
N GLY A 121 0.29 3.07 10.48
CA GLY A 121 -0.51 4.19 10.01
C GLY A 121 -0.34 4.48 8.53
N GLY A 122 0.32 3.60 7.78
CA GLY A 122 0.45 3.71 6.32
C GLY A 122 -0.91 3.70 5.63
N ARG A 123 -1.07 4.58 4.66
CA ARG A 123 -2.31 4.79 3.89
C ARG A 123 -2.10 4.38 2.44
N PRO A 124 -3.17 3.94 1.75
CA PRO A 124 -3.10 3.63 0.31
C PRO A 124 -2.64 4.81 -0.54
N VAL A 125 -2.94 6.03 -0.10
CA VAL A 125 -2.57 7.30 -0.74
C VAL A 125 -1.91 8.19 0.30
N PHE A 126 -0.79 8.80 -0.06
CA PHE A 126 -0.05 9.74 0.78
C PHE A 126 0.69 10.77 -0.09
N HIS A 127 0.97 11.92 0.47
CA HIS A 127 1.79 12.97 -0.15
C HIS A 127 3.15 13.02 0.57
N PRO A 128 4.25 12.56 -0.07
CA PRO A 128 5.57 12.63 0.54
C PRO A 128 6.07 14.07 0.60
N ASP A 129 6.87 14.42 1.61
CA ASP A 129 7.52 15.72 1.71
C ASP A 129 8.48 15.98 0.53
N ASP A 130 9.11 14.92 0.01
CA ASP A 130 9.94 14.94 -1.19
C ASP A 130 9.57 13.75 -2.10
N ALA A 131 9.06 14.06 -3.28
CA ALA A 131 8.69 13.09 -4.31
C ALA A 131 9.87 12.60 -5.16
N VAL A 132 11.00 13.32 -5.15
CA VAL A 132 12.17 13.03 -6.02
C VAL A 132 12.76 11.63 -5.76
N PRO A 133 12.95 11.16 -4.51
CA PRO A 133 13.45 9.81 -4.28
C PRO A 133 12.57 8.72 -4.88
N PHE A 134 11.23 8.87 -4.83
CA PHE A 134 10.29 7.92 -5.44
C PHE A 134 10.42 7.89 -6.96
N THR A 135 10.43 9.05 -7.61
CA THR A 135 10.57 9.14 -9.08
C THR A 135 11.90 8.58 -9.57
N ASN A 136 12.99 8.83 -8.84
CA ASN A 136 14.31 8.30 -9.16
C ASN A 136 14.33 6.76 -9.07
N LEU A 137 13.78 6.18 -8.01
CA LEU A 137 13.72 4.72 -7.84
C LEU A 137 12.86 4.06 -8.92
N LEU A 138 11.69 4.63 -9.26
CA LEU A 138 10.84 4.11 -10.34
C LEU A 138 11.54 4.20 -11.71
N THR A 139 12.27 5.28 -11.96
CA THR A 139 13.10 5.44 -13.18
C THR A 139 14.22 4.39 -13.24
N ASP A 140 14.93 4.19 -12.12
CA ASP A 140 15.99 3.18 -12.04
C ASP A 140 15.46 1.77 -12.24
N LEU A 141 14.32 1.42 -11.65
CA LEU A 141 13.67 0.13 -11.86
C LEU A 141 13.32 -0.11 -13.33
N TYR A 142 12.77 0.89 -14.02
CA TYR A 142 12.51 0.81 -15.45
C TYR A 142 13.78 0.59 -16.28
N ARG A 143 14.85 1.35 -16.00
CA ARG A 143 16.15 1.21 -16.67
C ARG A 143 16.76 -0.18 -16.46
N LEU A 144 16.77 -0.66 -15.22
CA LEU A 144 17.29 -1.99 -14.89
C LEU A 144 16.50 -3.09 -15.57
N ALA A 145 15.17 -3.01 -15.58
CA ALA A 145 14.31 -3.97 -16.27
C ALA A 145 14.57 -4.02 -17.77
N SER A 146 14.95 -2.88 -18.37
CA SER A 146 15.29 -2.74 -19.81
C SER A 146 16.72 -3.15 -20.13
N SER A 147 17.57 -3.40 -19.12
CA SER A 147 18.99 -3.67 -19.31
C SER A 147 19.28 -5.15 -19.61
N SER A 148 20.47 -5.41 -20.13
CA SER A 148 21.03 -6.76 -20.28
C SER A 148 21.97 -7.15 -19.13
N ASP A 149 21.97 -6.42 -18.00
CA ASP A 149 22.83 -6.70 -16.85
C ASP A 149 22.52 -8.09 -16.29
N TYR A 150 23.54 -8.93 -16.16
CA TYR A 150 23.37 -10.30 -15.68
C TYR A 150 23.03 -10.41 -14.20
N ILE A 151 23.32 -9.37 -13.38
CA ILE A 151 22.94 -9.28 -11.97
C ILE A 151 21.71 -8.39 -11.74
N ARG A 152 20.95 -8.08 -12.78
CA ARG A 152 19.81 -7.14 -12.71
C ARG A 152 18.77 -7.51 -11.66
N ASP A 153 18.50 -8.79 -11.42
CA ASP A 153 17.58 -9.23 -10.35
C ASP A 153 18.04 -8.73 -8.97
N MET A 154 19.36 -8.80 -8.69
CA MET A 154 19.92 -8.28 -7.44
C MET A 154 19.85 -6.77 -7.35
N ARG A 155 20.12 -6.06 -8.45
CA ARG A 155 20.00 -4.60 -8.49
C ARG A 155 18.54 -4.13 -8.37
N ILE A 156 17.60 -4.86 -8.98
CA ILE A 156 16.17 -4.62 -8.83
C ILE A 156 15.75 -4.82 -7.37
N ASN A 157 16.20 -5.91 -6.73
CA ASN A 157 15.95 -6.16 -5.31
C ASN A 157 16.49 -5.02 -4.42
N GLU A 158 17.68 -4.51 -4.69
CA GLU A 158 18.25 -3.34 -3.99
C GLU A 158 17.31 -2.12 -4.12
N LYS A 159 16.87 -1.77 -5.33
CA LYS A 159 16.01 -0.61 -5.57
C LYS A 159 14.62 -0.78 -4.98
N LEU A 160 14.04 -1.98 -5.05
CA LEU A 160 12.76 -2.28 -4.41
C LEU A 160 12.87 -2.26 -2.88
N SER A 161 14.01 -2.67 -2.31
CA SER A 161 14.27 -2.56 -0.88
C SER A 161 14.36 -1.09 -0.45
N ALA A 162 15.04 -0.25 -1.23
CA ALA A 162 15.09 1.19 -0.99
C ALA A 162 13.70 1.83 -1.09
N LEU A 163 12.88 1.45 -2.09
CA LEU A 163 11.50 1.91 -2.22
C LEU A 163 10.66 1.53 -1.00
N LEU A 164 10.76 0.28 -0.52
CA LEU A 164 10.05 -0.15 0.70
C LEU A 164 10.50 0.63 1.93
N THR A 165 11.79 0.97 2.03
CA THR A 165 12.30 1.81 3.13
C THR A 165 11.61 3.17 3.12
N LEU A 166 11.56 3.86 1.97
CA LEU A 166 10.84 5.14 1.84
C LEU A 166 9.36 5.00 2.20
N LEU A 167 8.68 3.95 1.72
CA LEU A 167 7.28 3.69 2.03
C LEU A 167 7.07 3.48 3.53
N MET A 168 7.97 2.74 4.20
CA MET A 168 7.90 2.52 5.63
C MET A 168 8.18 3.79 6.44
N GLU A 169 9.04 4.67 5.98
CA GLU A 169 9.28 6.00 6.58
C GLU A 169 8.03 6.87 6.49
N GLN A 170 7.37 6.90 5.31
CA GLN A 170 6.10 7.62 5.12
C GLN A 170 4.95 7.06 5.97
N SER A 171 5.00 5.80 6.39
CA SER A 171 3.99 5.18 7.25
C SER A 171 4.13 5.55 8.72
N TRP A 172 5.21 6.21 9.12
CA TRP A 172 5.49 6.48 10.51
C TRP A 172 4.66 7.65 11.06
N HIS A 173 3.47 7.31 11.53
CA HIS A 173 2.58 8.22 12.25
C HIS A 173 2.38 7.68 13.67
N PRO A 174 3.25 7.99 14.64
CA PRO A 174 3.20 7.43 16.00
C PRO A 174 1.87 7.71 16.71
N GLU A 175 1.20 8.81 16.38
CA GLU A 175 -0.14 9.13 16.88
C GLU A 175 -1.21 8.15 16.35
N SER A 176 -1.11 7.75 15.09
CA SER A 176 -2.01 6.77 14.46
C SER A 176 -1.75 5.36 14.97
N VAL A 177 -0.51 5.00 15.27
CA VAL A 177 -0.13 3.71 15.85
C VAL A 177 -0.78 3.52 17.21
N THR A 178 -0.80 4.56 18.03
CA THR A 178 -1.44 4.52 19.34
C THR A 178 -2.95 4.30 19.22
N VAL A 179 -3.61 4.93 18.24
CA VAL A 179 -5.05 4.78 17.99
C VAL A 179 -5.37 3.40 17.38
N SER A 180 -4.56 2.94 16.43
CA SER A 180 -4.75 1.63 15.78
C SER A 180 -4.52 0.47 16.75
N ARG A 181 -3.45 0.55 17.57
CA ARG A 181 -3.18 -0.43 18.61
C ARG A 181 -4.28 -0.48 19.66
N LYS A 182 -4.76 0.68 20.12
CA LYS A 182 -5.89 0.80 21.02
C LYS A 182 -7.16 0.16 20.45
N ARG A 183 -7.47 0.38 19.17
CA ARG A 183 -8.63 -0.23 18.49
C ARG A 183 -8.50 -1.76 18.39
N MET A 184 -7.31 -2.26 18.08
CA MET A 184 -7.05 -3.69 17.92
C MET A 184 -7.12 -4.42 19.26
N GLU A 185 -6.55 -3.84 20.32
CA GLU A 185 -6.65 -4.36 21.69
C GLU A 185 -8.11 -4.38 22.17
N LEU A 186 -8.88 -3.32 21.94
CA LEU A 186 -10.31 -3.25 22.27
C LEU A 186 -11.18 -4.20 21.45
N SER A 187 -10.87 -4.40 20.16
CA SER A 187 -11.57 -5.34 19.30
C SER A 187 -11.41 -6.78 19.82
N SER A 188 -10.20 -7.17 20.22
CA SER A 188 -9.92 -8.48 20.80
C SER A 188 -10.63 -8.69 22.13
N VAL A 189 -10.68 -7.65 22.97
CA VAL A 189 -11.45 -7.66 24.22
C VAL A 189 -12.94 -7.83 23.94
N LYS A 190 -13.47 -7.11 22.94
CA LYS A 190 -14.89 -7.21 22.57
C LYS A 190 -15.25 -8.61 22.08
N VAL A 191 -14.45 -9.20 21.18
CA VAL A 191 -14.66 -10.58 20.70
C VAL A 191 -14.68 -11.56 21.87
N TYR A 192 -13.73 -11.44 22.81
CA TYR A 192 -13.69 -12.29 23.99
C TYR A 192 -14.97 -12.14 24.86
N LEU A 193 -15.44 -10.90 25.06
CA LEU A 193 -16.68 -10.64 25.80
C LEU A 193 -17.91 -11.24 25.10
N ASP A 194 -17.98 -11.13 23.76
CA ASP A 194 -19.05 -11.68 22.94
C ASP A 194 -19.06 -13.24 22.97
N GLU A 195 -17.89 -13.87 23.10
CA GLU A 195 -17.76 -15.33 23.20
C GLU A 195 -18.04 -15.87 24.60
N HIS A 196 -17.83 -15.07 25.65
CA HIS A 196 -17.92 -15.50 27.07
C HIS A 196 -19.04 -14.76 27.85
N TYR A 197 -20.02 -14.19 27.15
CA TYR A 197 -21.08 -13.37 27.76
C TYR A 197 -21.94 -14.11 28.81
N THR A 198 -21.92 -15.44 28.81
CA THR A 198 -22.62 -16.29 29.82
C THR A 198 -21.80 -16.52 31.09
N GLU A 199 -20.53 -16.13 31.08
CA GLU A 199 -19.60 -16.33 32.18
C GLU A 199 -19.50 -15.07 33.06
N LYS A 200 -19.14 -15.25 34.36
CA LYS A 200 -18.83 -14.11 35.20
C LYS A 200 -17.49 -13.52 34.84
N ILE A 201 -17.48 -12.41 34.10
CA ILE A 201 -16.27 -11.73 33.70
C ILE A 201 -15.86 -10.73 34.79
N VAL A 202 -14.62 -10.86 35.28
CA VAL A 202 -14.00 -9.92 36.23
C VAL A 202 -13.06 -9.02 35.51
N LEU A 203 -13.17 -7.71 35.71
CA LEU A 203 -12.35 -6.71 34.99
C LEU A 203 -10.84 -6.88 35.23
N ASP A 204 -10.46 -7.33 36.44
CA ASP A 204 -9.05 -7.59 36.77
C ASP A 204 -8.49 -8.75 35.95
N ASP A 205 -9.23 -9.87 35.83
CA ASP A 205 -8.85 -11.05 35.05
C ASP A 205 -8.76 -10.71 33.56
N LEU A 206 -9.70 -9.91 33.08
CA LEU A 206 -9.70 -9.43 31.69
C LEU A 206 -8.49 -8.52 31.39
N ALA A 207 -8.18 -7.62 32.31
CA ALA A 207 -7.03 -6.72 32.20
C ALA A 207 -5.70 -7.49 32.19
N GLU A 208 -5.57 -8.50 33.04
CA GLU A 208 -4.40 -9.39 33.09
C GLU A 208 -4.28 -10.22 31.81
N LYS A 209 -5.36 -10.82 31.33
CA LYS A 209 -5.40 -11.63 30.10
C LYS A 209 -4.94 -10.87 28.87
N PHE A 210 -5.32 -9.61 28.75
CA PHE A 210 -4.96 -8.75 27.60
C PHE A 210 -3.76 -7.84 27.87
N PHE A 211 -3.09 -7.98 29.01
CA PHE A 211 -1.95 -7.15 29.42
C PHE A 211 -2.23 -5.64 29.36
N ILE A 212 -3.44 -5.25 29.75
CA ILE A 212 -3.92 -3.86 29.74
C ILE A 212 -4.19 -3.40 31.18
N ASN A 213 -3.82 -2.15 31.50
CA ASN A 213 -4.21 -1.59 32.82
C ASN A 213 -5.75 -1.49 32.92
N LYS A 214 -6.36 -2.01 34.01
CA LYS A 214 -7.81 -2.10 34.18
C LYS A 214 -8.55 -0.75 34.11
N PHE A 215 -7.96 0.30 34.67
CA PHE A 215 -8.58 1.63 34.64
C PHE A 215 -8.55 2.21 33.24
N TYR A 216 -7.46 1.96 32.51
CA TYR A 216 -7.33 2.34 31.13
C TYR A 216 -8.30 1.56 30.23
N LEU A 217 -8.37 0.23 30.40
CA LEU A 217 -9.31 -0.62 29.68
C LEU A 217 -10.77 -0.17 29.88
N SER A 218 -11.20 0.05 31.11
CA SER A 218 -12.54 0.53 31.44
C SER A 218 -12.86 1.87 30.78
N LYS A 219 -11.90 2.81 30.81
CA LYS A 219 -12.05 4.13 30.20
C LYS A 219 -12.20 4.05 28.69
N ILE A 220 -11.28 3.37 27.99
CA ILE A 220 -11.27 3.33 26.52
C ILE A 220 -12.43 2.50 25.97
N PHE A 221 -12.86 1.44 26.70
CA PHE A 221 -14.01 0.64 26.31
C PHE A 221 -15.30 1.49 26.35
N ARG A 222 -15.50 2.26 27.42
CA ARG A 222 -16.62 3.18 27.55
C ARG A 222 -16.60 4.29 26.49
N GLU A 223 -15.42 4.87 26.19
CA GLU A 223 -15.28 5.90 25.16
C GLU A 223 -15.57 5.37 23.75
N THR A 224 -15.27 4.09 23.49
CA THR A 224 -15.42 3.48 22.16
C THR A 224 -16.82 2.88 21.94
N TYR A 225 -17.37 2.20 22.93
CA TYR A 225 -18.62 1.46 22.80
C TYR A 225 -19.82 2.08 23.54
N GLY A 226 -19.61 3.18 24.27
CA GLY A 226 -20.66 3.89 24.99
C GLY A 226 -21.21 3.17 26.22
N THR A 227 -20.69 2.00 26.56
CA THR A 227 -21.11 1.15 27.68
C THR A 227 -19.93 0.67 28.50
N THR A 228 -20.19 0.16 29.71
CA THR A 228 -19.15 -0.45 30.54
C THR A 228 -19.05 -1.96 30.30
N ILE A 229 -17.88 -2.55 30.58
CA ILE A 229 -17.60 -3.98 30.38
C ILE A 229 -18.55 -4.87 31.23
N ASN A 230 -19.09 -4.36 32.34
CA ASN A 230 -19.94 -5.10 33.25
C ASN A 230 -21.44 -4.86 33.02
N ASN A 231 -21.80 -4.22 31.93
CA ASN A 231 -23.18 -4.01 31.47
C ASN A 231 -23.43 -4.83 30.22
#